data_2ec2295b5796a04edbc06cb8c328fc04
#
_entry.id   2ec2295b5796a04edbc06cb8c328fc04
#
_cell.length_a   1.000
_cell.length_b   1.000
_cell.length_c   1.000
_cell.angle_alpha   90.00
_cell.angle_beta   90.00
_cell.angle_gamma   90.00
#
_symmetry.space_group_name_H-M   'P 1'
#
loop_
_entity.id
_entity.type
_entity.pdbx_description
1 polymer ?
#
loop_
_entity_poly.entity_id
_entity_poly.type
_entity_poly.pdbx_seq_one_letter_code
_entity_poly.pdbx_strand_id
1 'polypeptide(L)'
;MEFSGTFELEDTTVDEVWLALSDPVLIADALPGCEFLLHVESEDVDFDELAERAESESAELTGDPEVIAERAFEEGETYAALMQLSVGPVNPTFETVVTIIERDGRRMSAEGEGTSGDSTFEMSSWMELSQNGDNVTVEWQTEADVFGRIANMGQRVINPVANRVVKRFFSGVQDRLDRLTVDGIEEAEEKGGIVSRVLGRSKSNE
;
A
#
# COMPACT_ATOMS: atom_id res chain seq x y z
N MET A 1 -18.01 13.18 -0.40
CA MET A 1 -17.93 12.47 -1.69
C MET A 1 -17.75 11.00 -1.40
N GLU A 2 -18.30 10.11 -2.21
CA GLU A 2 -18.18 8.66 -2.01
C GLU A 2 -17.50 8.03 -3.22
N PHE A 3 -16.57 7.11 -2.95
CA PHE A 3 -15.87 6.31 -3.93
C PHE A 3 -15.90 4.87 -3.47
N SER A 4 -16.22 3.95 -4.36
CA SER A 4 -16.24 2.53 -4.03
C SER A 4 -15.97 1.68 -5.27
N GLY A 5 -15.58 0.45 -5.06
CA GLY A 5 -15.35 -0.48 -6.14
C GLY A 5 -14.83 -1.82 -5.68
N THR A 6 -14.55 -2.64 -6.66
CA THR A 6 -13.88 -3.93 -6.49
C THR A 6 -12.66 -3.97 -7.37
N PHE A 7 -11.61 -4.63 -6.89
CA PHE A 7 -10.42 -4.96 -7.67
C PHE A 7 -10.13 -6.46 -7.50
N GLU A 8 -9.71 -7.10 -8.58
CA GLU A 8 -9.32 -8.51 -8.56
C GLU A 8 -7.79 -8.61 -8.71
N LEU A 9 -7.16 -9.30 -7.76
CA LEU A 9 -5.74 -9.64 -7.77
C LEU A 9 -5.63 -11.10 -8.19
N GLU A 10 -4.87 -11.36 -9.25
CA GLU A 10 -4.79 -12.64 -9.93
C GLU A 10 -3.69 -13.52 -9.32
N ASP A 11 -3.88 -14.84 -9.37
CA ASP A 11 -2.89 -15.86 -9.00
C ASP A 11 -2.28 -15.65 -7.60
N THR A 12 -3.14 -15.33 -6.61
CA THR A 12 -2.70 -15.02 -5.24
C THR A 12 -3.72 -15.50 -4.20
N THR A 13 -3.30 -15.51 -2.94
CA THR A 13 -4.13 -15.89 -1.79
C THR A 13 -4.48 -14.68 -0.92
N VAL A 14 -5.55 -14.81 -0.12
CA VAL A 14 -5.94 -13.75 0.83
C VAL A 14 -4.82 -13.42 1.80
N ASP A 15 -4.05 -14.43 2.25
CA ASP A 15 -2.97 -14.21 3.21
C ASP A 15 -1.82 -13.40 2.59
N GLU A 16 -1.45 -13.67 1.33
CA GLU A 16 -0.44 -12.90 0.58
C GLU A 16 -0.90 -11.46 0.34
N VAL A 17 -2.14 -11.27 -0.12
CA VAL A 17 -2.71 -9.94 -0.33
C VAL A 17 -2.84 -9.18 0.98
N TRP A 18 -3.29 -9.85 2.05
CA TRP A 18 -3.39 -9.24 3.37
C TRP A 18 -2.04 -8.76 3.89
N LEU A 19 -1.02 -9.59 3.75
CA LEU A 19 0.34 -9.23 4.13
C LEU A 19 0.84 -8.03 3.32
N ALA A 20 0.67 -8.04 2.00
CA ALA A 20 1.08 -6.96 1.11
C ALA A 20 0.35 -5.64 1.42
N LEU A 21 -0.97 -5.68 1.62
CA LEU A 21 -1.76 -4.49 1.95
C LEU A 21 -1.60 -4.03 3.41
N SER A 22 -0.91 -4.80 4.24
CA SER A 22 -0.55 -4.41 5.61
C SER A 22 0.86 -3.79 5.70
N ASP A 23 1.66 -3.83 4.65
CA ASP A 23 3.04 -3.33 4.64
C ASP A 23 3.11 -1.85 4.21
N PRO A 24 3.43 -0.91 5.11
CA PRO A 24 3.53 0.51 4.77
C PRO A 24 4.57 0.79 3.67
N VAL A 25 5.63 0.00 3.57
CA VAL A 25 6.66 0.16 2.54
C VAL A 25 6.13 -0.24 1.16
N LEU A 26 5.41 -1.35 1.08
CA LEU A 26 4.77 -1.77 -0.17
C LEU A 26 3.67 -0.79 -0.59
N ILE A 27 2.85 -0.35 0.37
CA ILE A 27 1.80 0.65 0.12
C ILE A 27 2.40 1.94 -0.43
N ALA A 28 3.45 2.48 0.19
CA ALA A 28 4.12 3.70 -0.26
C ALA A 28 4.67 3.56 -1.69
N ASP A 29 5.30 2.42 -2.00
CA ASP A 29 5.85 2.15 -3.33
C ASP A 29 4.78 1.89 -4.40
N ALA A 30 3.64 1.30 -4.03
CA ALA A 30 2.52 1.06 -4.94
C ALA A 30 1.64 2.30 -5.17
N LEU A 31 1.61 3.24 -4.22
CA LEU A 31 0.72 4.39 -4.25
C LEU A 31 1.27 5.50 -5.15
N PRO A 32 0.58 5.87 -6.25
CA PRO A 32 1.11 6.83 -7.20
C PRO A 32 1.32 8.21 -6.59
N GLY A 33 2.55 8.72 -6.65
CA GLY A 33 2.92 10.04 -6.14
C GLY A 33 3.12 10.09 -4.63
N CYS A 34 3.16 8.96 -3.96
CA CYS A 34 3.56 8.89 -2.56
C CYS A 34 5.07 9.12 -2.46
N GLU A 35 5.47 10.10 -1.69
CA GLU A 35 6.87 10.41 -1.41
C GLU A 35 7.34 9.66 -0.17
N PHE A 36 6.47 9.57 0.85
CA PHE A 36 6.67 8.73 2.02
C PHE A 36 5.34 8.34 2.68
N LEU A 37 5.39 7.27 3.47
CA LEU A 37 4.37 6.82 4.40
C LEU A 37 5.09 6.33 5.66
N LEU A 38 5.03 7.10 6.74
CA LEU A 38 5.79 6.86 7.96
C LEU A 38 4.87 6.75 9.18
N HIS A 39 5.16 5.79 10.04
CA HIS A 39 4.53 5.72 11.35
C HIS A 39 4.89 6.95 12.20
N VAL A 40 3.90 7.51 12.89
CA VAL A 40 4.02 8.68 13.77
C VAL A 40 3.28 8.43 15.08
N GLU A 41 3.75 9.05 16.17
CA GLU A 41 3.15 8.88 17.50
C GLU A 41 1.97 9.83 17.76
N SER A 42 1.76 10.80 16.87
CA SER A 42 0.76 11.86 17.03
C SER A 42 0.32 12.38 15.66
N GLU A 43 -0.89 12.93 15.60
CA GLU A 43 -1.43 13.58 14.39
C GLU A 43 -0.80 14.98 14.14
N ASP A 44 -0.27 15.62 15.19
CA ASP A 44 0.44 16.92 15.08
C ASP A 44 1.90 16.67 14.70
N VAL A 45 2.19 16.70 13.41
CA VAL A 45 3.49 16.38 12.81
C VAL A 45 4.01 17.51 11.94
N ASP A 46 5.33 17.63 11.86
CA ASP A 46 6.03 18.50 10.92
C ASP A 46 6.44 17.69 9.68
N PHE A 47 5.79 17.97 8.54
CA PHE A 47 6.03 17.25 7.29
C PHE A 47 7.42 17.52 6.69
N ASP A 48 8.05 18.66 6.98
CA ASP A 48 9.42 18.93 6.55
C ASP A 48 10.42 18.05 7.32
N GLU A 49 10.23 17.88 8.65
CA GLU A 49 11.03 16.96 9.45
C GLU A 49 10.82 15.49 9.03
N LEU A 50 9.58 15.12 8.70
CA LEU A 50 9.26 13.77 8.23
C LEU A 50 9.87 13.48 6.86
N ALA A 51 9.96 14.45 5.97
CA ALA A 51 10.62 14.29 4.67
C ALA A 51 12.14 14.02 4.85
N GLU A 52 12.82 14.74 5.74
CA GLU A 52 14.23 14.48 6.08
C GLU A 52 14.41 13.07 6.70
N ARG A 53 13.48 12.65 7.55
CA ARG A 53 13.49 11.30 8.14
C ARG A 53 13.31 10.22 7.07
N ALA A 54 12.38 10.40 6.13
CA ALA A 54 12.11 9.48 5.03
C ALA A 54 13.34 9.24 4.14
N GLU A 55 14.13 10.29 3.87
CA GLU A 55 15.38 10.17 3.11
C GLU A 55 16.44 9.35 3.84
N SER A 56 16.45 9.42 5.19
CA SER A 56 17.44 8.72 6.03
C SER A 56 17.06 7.30 6.44
N GLU A 57 15.77 6.99 6.53
CA GLU A 57 15.21 5.73 7.04
C GLU A 57 14.51 4.90 5.95
N SER A 58 14.97 4.95 4.70
CA SER A 58 14.35 4.19 3.63
C SER A 58 14.40 2.67 3.90
N ALA A 59 13.25 2.06 4.09
CA ALA A 59 13.12 0.62 4.19
C ALA A 59 13.05 -0.02 2.80
N GLU A 60 13.68 -1.17 2.64
CA GLU A 60 13.66 -1.90 1.38
C GLU A 60 12.38 -2.71 1.22
N LEU A 61 11.89 -2.81 -0.03
CA LEU A 61 10.84 -3.76 -0.41
C LEU A 61 11.38 -5.17 -0.21
N THR A 62 10.58 -6.01 0.40
CA THR A 62 10.92 -7.42 0.63
C THR A 62 9.69 -8.31 0.45
N GLY A 63 9.93 -9.56 0.09
CA GLY A 63 8.94 -10.65 0.12
C GLY A 63 9.01 -11.50 1.39
N ASP A 64 9.89 -11.16 2.34
CA ASP A 64 10.04 -11.91 3.58
C ASP A 64 8.84 -11.65 4.51
N PRO A 65 7.98 -12.65 4.77
CA PRO A 65 6.79 -12.48 5.58
C PRO A 65 7.07 -12.08 7.03
N GLU A 66 8.22 -12.49 7.59
CA GLU A 66 8.59 -12.17 8.96
C GLU A 66 8.94 -10.68 9.06
N VAL A 67 9.71 -10.15 8.10
CA VAL A 67 10.07 -8.72 8.03
C VAL A 67 8.83 -7.84 7.80
N ILE A 68 7.93 -8.27 6.91
CA ILE A 68 6.68 -7.54 6.66
C ILE A 68 5.79 -7.54 7.90
N ALA A 69 5.68 -8.68 8.59
CA ALA A 69 4.84 -8.79 9.78
C ALA A 69 5.33 -7.90 10.95
N GLU A 70 6.65 -7.68 11.06
CA GLU A 70 7.23 -6.80 12.09
C GLU A 70 6.92 -5.31 11.89
N ARG A 71 6.57 -4.89 10.67
CA ARG A 71 6.26 -3.50 10.33
C ARG A 71 4.84 -3.29 9.81
N ALA A 72 4.02 -4.35 9.85
CA ALA A 72 2.65 -4.29 9.37
C ALA A 72 1.81 -3.31 10.20
N PHE A 73 0.88 -2.63 9.56
CA PHE A 73 -0.06 -1.75 10.24
C PHE A 73 -0.72 -2.44 11.45
N GLU A 74 -0.85 -1.74 12.55
CA GLU A 74 -1.61 -2.20 13.72
C GLU A 74 -2.82 -1.27 13.98
N GLU A 75 -3.85 -1.82 14.63
CA GLU A 75 -5.03 -1.06 15.03
C GLU A 75 -4.65 0.02 16.05
N GLY A 76 -5.08 1.25 15.82
CA GLY A 76 -4.76 2.42 16.64
C GLY A 76 -3.47 3.14 16.23
N GLU A 77 -2.68 2.61 15.30
CA GLU A 77 -1.49 3.30 14.80
C GLU A 77 -1.84 4.41 13.82
N THR A 78 -1.01 5.45 13.84
CA THR A 78 -1.15 6.63 12.99
C THR A 78 0.05 6.75 12.05
N TYR A 79 -0.23 7.11 10.81
CA TYR A 79 0.77 7.26 9.74
C TYR A 79 0.64 8.62 9.07
N ALA A 80 1.78 9.25 8.80
CA ALA A 80 1.85 10.45 7.98
C ALA A 80 2.28 10.09 6.56
N ALA A 81 1.58 10.63 5.57
CA ALA A 81 1.86 10.43 4.16
C ALA A 81 1.99 11.76 3.42
N LEU A 82 3.02 11.91 2.61
CA LEU A 82 3.18 13.00 1.67
C LEU A 82 2.95 12.49 0.25
N MET A 83 1.98 13.09 -0.45
CA MET A 83 1.61 12.66 -1.78
C MET A 83 1.55 13.83 -2.75
N GLN A 84 2.13 13.68 -3.93
CA GLN A 84 1.98 14.63 -5.03
C GLN A 84 1.11 14.02 -6.13
N LEU A 85 -0.02 14.65 -6.41
CA LEU A 85 -0.98 14.17 -7.41
C LEU A 85 -1.22 15.22 -8.49
N SER A 86 -1.48 14.76 -9.73
CA SER A 86 -1.89 15.67 -10.83
C SER A 86 -3.41 15.74 -10.92
N VAL A 87 -3.98 16.90 -10.60
CA VAL A 87 -5.42 17.18 -10.64
C VAL A 87 -5.69 18.27 -11.69
N GLY A 88 -6.01 17.86 -12.91
CA GLY A 88 -6.19 18.78 -14.03
C GLY A 88 -4.91 19.56 -14.35
N PRO A 89 -4.94 20.90 -14.28
CA PRO A 89 -3.77 21.76 -14.58
C PRO A 89 -2.85 22.00 -13.36
N VAL A 90 -3.15 21.43 -12.21
CA VAL A 90 -2.41 21.64 -10.94
C VAL A 90 -1.83 20.33 -10.42
N ASN A 91 -0.74 20.44 -9.68
CA ASN A 91 -0.07 19.32 -9.02
C ASN A 91 -0.03 19.60 -7.51
N PRO A 92 -1.15 19.43 -6.80
CA PRO A 92 -1.18 19.61 -5.37
C PRO A 92 -0.33 18.56 -4.65
N THR A 93 0.32 19.00 -3.59
CA THR A 93 0.92 18.13 -2.59
C THR A 93 -0.08 17.97 -1.45
N PHE A 94 -0.33 16.75 -1.04
CA PHE A 94 -1.23 16.38 0.05
C PHE A 94 -0.38 15.94 1.25
N GLU A 95 -0.54 16.64 2.33
CA GLU A 95 -0.02 16.31 3.66
C GLU A 95 -1.17 15.60 4.40
N THR A 96 -1.02 14.33 4.69
CA THR A 96 -2.12 13.48 5.18
C THR A 96 -1.68 12.72 6.41
N VAL A 97 -2.55 12.66 7.41
CA VAL A 97 -2.42 11.77 8.57
C VAL A 97 -3.54 10.75 8.52
N VAL A 98 -3.23 9.48 8.72
CA VAL A 98 -4.16 8.34 8.63
C VAL A 98 -4.01 7.48 9.87
N THR A 99 -5.13 7.18 10.53
CA THR A 99 -5.18 6.27 11.68
C THR A 99 -5.90 4.99 11.30
N ILE A 100 -5.31 3.85 11.63
CA ILE A 100 -5.93 2.53 11.43
C ILE A 100 -6.98 2.30 12.52
N ILE A 101 -8.24 2.20 12.15
CA ILE A 101 -9.35 2.08 13.10
C ILE A 101 -9.71 0.61 13.40
N GLU A 102 -9.61 -0.23 12.38
CA GLU A 102 -9.92 -1.66 12.47
C GLU A 102 -8.94 -2.45 11.62
N ARG A 103 -8.44 -3.56 12.16
CA ARG A 103 -7.63 -4.52 11.41
C ARG A 103 -7.98 -5.94 11.86
N ASP A 104 -8.90 -6.57 11.17
CA ASP A 104 -9.40 -7.91 11.50
C ASP A 104 -9.27 -8.86 10.30
N GLY A 105 -8.13 -9.54 10.20
CA GLY A 105 -7.84 -10.68 9.35
C GLY A 105 -8.11 -10.55 7.84
N ARG A 106 -9.19 -9.90 7.44
CA ARG A 106 -9.61 -9.68 6.04
C ARG A 106 -10.23 -8.31 5.81
N ARG A 107 -10.47 -7.58 6.87
CA ARG A 107 -11.04 -6.25 6.84
C ARG A 107 -10.11 -5.27 7.52
N MET A 108 -9.92 -4.13 6.87
CA MET A 108 -9.20 -3.00 7.42
C MET A 108 -10.02 -1.74 7.20
N SER A 109 -10.09 -0.88 8.20
CA SER A 109 -10.64 0.46 8.06
C SER A 109 -9.67 1.49 8.62
N ALA A 110 -9.73 2.69 8.05
CA ALA A 110 -8.88 3.80 8.43
C ALA A 110 -9.63 5.12 8.30
N GLU A 111 -9.32 6.05 9.17
CA GLU A 111 -9.74 7.45 9.07
C GLU A 111 -8.51 8.31 8.77
N GLY A 112 -8.70 9.38 8.03
CA GLY A 112 -7.61 10.26 7.68
C GLY A 112 -8.08 11.68 7.46
N GLU A 113 -7.17 12.60 7.71
CA GLU A 113 -7.34 14.01 7.42
C GLU A 113 -6.08 14.57 6.76
N GLY A 114 -6.22 15.70 6.09
CA GLY A 114 -5.06 16.30 5.48
C GLY A 114 -5.34 17.66 4.86
N THR A 115 -4.24 18.24 4.37
CA THR A 115 -4.24 19.55 3.73
C THR A 115 -3.56 19.50 2.36
N SER A 116 -3.92 20.44 1.52
CA SER A 116 -3.22 20.71 0.27
C SER A 116 -3.38 22.19 -0.11
N GLY A 117 -2.41 23.00 0.26
CA GLY A 117 -2.49 24.44 0.13
C GLY A 117 -3.69 25.03 0.87
N ASP A 118 -4.63 25.67 0.15
CA ASP A 118 -5.85 26.26 0.73
C ASP A 118 -7.02 25.26 0.85
N SER A 119 -6.76 23.97 0.76
CA SER A 119 -7.78 22.92 0.81
C SER A 119 -7.51 21.96 1.96
N THR A 120 -8.60 21.47 2.56
CA THR A 120 -8.58 20.43 3.58
C THR A 120 -9.50 19.29 3.20
N PHE A 121 -9.24 18.12 3.72
CA PHE A 121 -10.13 16.97 3.56
C PHE A 121 -10.12 16.10 4.81
N GLU A 122 -11.23 15.42 5.02
CA GLU A 122 -11.39 14.32 5.97
C GLU A 122 -11.89 13.11 5.20
N MET A 123 -11.47 11.92 5.56
CA MET A 123 -11.91 10.68 4.91
C MET A 123 -12.06 9.55 5.90
N SER A 124 -12.99 8.64 5.59
CA SER A 124 -13.04 7.30 6.16
C SER A 124 -13.03 6.27 5.03
N SER A 125 -12.27 5.21 5.22
CA SER A 125 -12.10 4.15 4.23
C SER A 125 -12.17 2.79 4.88
N TRP A 126 -12.67 1.81 4.12
CA TRP A 126 -12.53 0.40 4.49
C TRP A 126 -12.24 -0.44 3.24
N MET A 127 -11.62 -1.58 3.47
CA MET A 127 -11.46 -2.64 2.48
C MET A 127 -11.74 -4.00 3.10
N GLU A 128 -12.19 -4.94 2.28
CA GLU A 128 -12.44 -6.33 2.65
C GLU A 128 -11.96 -7.28 1.57
N LEU A 129 -11.29 -8.37 1.98
CA LEU A 129 -10.72 -9.37 1.10
C LEU A 129 -11.56 -10.63 1.05
N SER A 130 -11.75 -11.18 -0.13
CA SER A 130 -12.41 -12.48 -0.32
C SER A 130 -11.69 -13.31 -1.37
N GLN A 131 -11.53 -14.63 -1.10
CA GLN A 131 -10.96 -15.57 -2.08
C GLN A 131 -11.98 -15.89 -3.15
N ASN A 132 -11.57 -15.85 -4.42
CA ASN A 132 -12.39 -16.18 -5.58
C ASN A 132 -11.59 -17.10 -6.52
N GLY A 133 -11.61 -18.42 -6.26
CA GLY A 133 -10.76 -19.37 -6.95
C GLY A 133 -9.29 -19.13 -6.65
N ASP A 134 -8.48 -18.93 -7.68
CA ASP A 134 -7.05 -18.61 -7.57
C ASP A 134 -6.79 -17.09 -7.45
N ASN A 135 -7.85 -16.27 -7.39
CA ASN A 135 -7.78 -14.82 -7.31
C ASN A 135 -8.33 -14.30 -5.97
N VAL A 136 -7.98 -13.09 -5.62
CA VAL A 136 -8.51 -12.37 -4.46
C VAL A 136 -9.27 -11.14 -4.92
N THR A 137 -10.51 -11.01 -4.47
CA THR A 137 -11.31 -9.80 -4.66
C THR A 137 -11.12 -8.88 -3.47
N VAL A 138 -10.74 -7.64 -3.74
CA VAL A 138 -10.68 -6.53 -2.78
C VAL A 138 -11.91 -5.66 -3.02
N GLU A 139 -12.84 -5.64 -2.08
CA GLU A 139 -13.92 -4.66 -2.04
C GLU A 139 -13.49 -3.48 -1.18
N TRP A 140 -13.74 -2.25 -1.63
CA TRP A 140 -13.33 -1.06 -0.91
C TRP A 140 -14.33 0.08 -1.07
N GLN A 141 -14.37 0.94 -0.06
CA GLN A 141 -15.14 2.19 -0.08
C GLN A 141 -14.37 3.28 0.65
N THR A 142 -14.48 4.50 0.15
CA THR A 142 -13.99 5.71 0.79
C THR A 142 -15.05 6.78 0.75
N GLU A 143 -15.35 7.36 1.89
CA GLU A 143 -16.12 8.59 2.03
C GLU A 143 -15.15 9.74 2.31
N ALA A 144 -15.30 10.86 1.63
CA ALA A 144 -14.43 12.02 1.81
C ALA A 144 -15.23 13.32 1.79
N ASP A 145 -14.94 14.17 2.76
CA ASP A 145 -15.39 15.55 2.80
C ASP A 145 -14.21 16.47 2.44
N VAL A 146 -14.35 17.22 1.36
CA VAL A 146 -13.29 18.08 0.81
C VAL A 146 -13.75 19.52 0.86
N PHE A 147 -12.89 20.40 1.32
CA PHE A 147 -13.13 21.83 1.46
C PHE A 147 -12.07 22.65 0.70
N GLY A 148 -12.38 23.92 0.45
CA GLY A 148 -11.45 24.84 -0.18
C GLY A 148 -11.37 24.75 -1.70
N ARG A 149 -10.21 25.04 -2.26
CA ARG A 149 -10.02 25.19 -3.69
C ARG A 149 -10.23 23.92 -4.49
N ILE A 150 -9.80 22.77 -3.96
CA ILE A 150 -9.97 21.45 -4.61
C ILE A 150 -11.45 21.10 -4.71
N ALA A 151 -12.23 21.34 -3.64
CA ALA A 151 -13.68 21.12 -3.68
C ALA A 151 -14.38 21.90 -4.79
N ASN A 152 -13.91 23.13 -5.06
CA ASN A 152 -14.47 23.99 -6.10
C ASN A 152 -14.21 23.49 -7.55
N MET A 153 -13.29 22.56 -7.76
CA MET A 153 -13.09 21.91 -9.07
C MET A 153 -14.25 20.98 -9.43
N GLY A 154 -14.99 20.54 -8.42
CA GLY A 154 -16.18 19.69 -8.56
C GLY A 154 -15.85 18.23 -8.88
N GLN A 155 -16.86 17.39 -8.65
CA GLN A 155 -16.75 15.92 -8.80
C GLN A 155 -16.32 15.47 -10.21
N ARG A 156 -16.64 16.23 -11.24
CA ARG A 156 -16.26 15.89 -12.63
C ARG A 156 -14.74 15.87 -12.85
N VAL A 157 -13.99 16.64 -12.05
CA VAL A 157 -12.53 16.67 -12.09
C VAL A 157 -11.95 15.68 -11.06
N ILE A 158 -12.50 15.64 -9.87
CA ILE A 158 -12.00 14.84 -8.75
C ILE A 158 -12.19 13.34 -8.99
N ASN A 159 -13.39 12.89 -9.40
CA ASN A 159 -13.68 11.46 -9.56
C ASN A 159 -12.76 10.74 -10.55
N PRO A 160 -12.43 11.28 -11.75
CA PRO A 160 -11.48 10.63 -12.64
C PRO A 160 -10.06 10.50 -12.06
N VAL A 161 -9.64 11.46 -11.23
CA VAL A 161 -8.33 11.43 -10.56
C VAL A 161 -8.32 10.36 -9.50
N ALA A 162 -9.30 10.34 -8.59
CA ALA A 162 -9.43 9.33 -7.55
C ALA A 162 -9.46 7.92 -8.13
N ASN A 163 -10.30 7.66 -9.12
CA ASN A 163 -10.38 6.37 -9.80
C ASN A 163 -9.05 5.96 -10.46
N ARG A 164 -8.29 6.91 -11.00
CA ARG A 164 -6.97 6.64 -11.59
C ARG A 164 -5.95 6.26 -10.52
N VAL A 165 -5.95 6.96 -9.39
CA VAL A 165 -5.05 6.66 -8.25
C VAL A 165 -5.32 5.26 -7.75
N VAL A 166 -6.58 4.92 -7.44
CA VAL A 166 -6.97 3.60 -6.96
C VAL A 166 -6.61 2.50 -7.95
N LYS A 167 -6.91 2.69 -9.24
CA LYS A 167 -6.57 1.70 -10.27
C LYS A 167 -5.05 1.49 -10.37
N ARG A 168 -4.25 2.55 -10.33
CA ARG A 168 -2.79 2.44 -10.38
C ARG A 168 -2.22 1.80 -9.13
N PHE A 169 -2.79 2.12 -7.96
CA PHE A 169 -2.42 1.52 -6.70
C PHE A 169 -2.56 -0.01 -6.76
N PHE A 170 -3.75 -0.53 -7.06
CA PHE A 170 -3.96 -1.98 -7.12
C PHE A 170 -3.16 -2.65 -8.24
N SER A 171 -2.98 -2.00 -9.39
CA SER A 171 -2.07 -2.52 -10.41
C SER A 171 -0.62 -2.58 -9.89
N GLY A 172 -0.21 -1.58 -9.12
CA GLY A 172 1.08 -1.58 -8.45
C GLY A 172 1.22 -2.70 -7.42
N VAL A 173 0.19 -2.99 -6.64
CA VAL A 173 0.17 -4.12 -5.70
C VAL A 173 0.31 -5.44 -6.45
N GLN A 174 -0.46 -5.66 -7.54
CA GLN A 174 -0.33 -6.85 -8.39
C GLN A 174 1.10 -7.04 -8.91
N ASP A 175 1.69 -5.99 -9.49
CA ASP A 175 3.07 -6.03 -10.01
C ASP A 175 4.10 -6.44 -8.95
N ARG A 176 3.86 -6.13 -7.66
CA ARG A 176 4.75 -6.51 -6.55
C ARG A 176 4.52 -7.94 -6.12
N LEU A 177 3.26 -8.38 -6.01
CA LEU A 177 2.94 -9.77 -5.72
C LEU A 177 3.55 -10.70 -6.78
N ASP A 178 3.42 -10.38 -8.06
CA ASP A 178 3.99 -11.15 -9.16
C ASP A 178 5.52 -11.28 -9.06
N ARG A 179 6.23 -10.18 -8.75
CA ARG A 179 7.69 -10.18 -8.59
C ARG A 179 8.13 -11.02 -7.38
N LEU A 180 7.46 -10.85 -6.24
CA LEU A 180 7.81 -11.58 -5.03
C LEU A 180 7.61 -13.09 -5.20
N THR A 181 6.62 -13.50 -5.98
CA THR A 181 6.38 -14.91 -6.33
C THR A 181 7.49 -15.45 -7.24
N VAL A 182 7.94 -14.67 -8.24
CA VAL A 182 9.03 -15.06 -9.15
C VAL A 182 10.36 -15.18 -8.41
N ASP A 183 10.70 -14.19 -7.59
CA ASP A 183 11.93 -14.19 -6.79
C ASP A 183 11.96 -15.38 -5.80
N GLY A 184 10.83 -15.71 -5.18
CA GLY A 184 10.69 -16.87 -4.30
C GLY A 184 10.87 -18.21 -5.03
N ILE A 185 10.42 -18.33 -6.29
CA ILE A 185 10.65 -19.52 -7.12
C ILE A 185 12.13 -19.64 -7.49
N GLU A 186 12.80 -18.56 -7.92
CA GLU A 186 14.22 -18.58 -8.28
C GLU A 186 15.09 -18.94 -7.07
N GLU A 187 14.84 -18.39 -5.88
CA GLU A 187 15.53 -18.77 -4.65
C GLU A 187 15.31 -20.25 -4.27
N ALA A 188 14.10 -20.76 -4.42
CA ALA A 188 13.80 -22.15 -4.12
C ALA A 188 14.48 -23.11 -5.10
N GLU A 189 14.56 -22.77 -6.39
CA GLU A 189 15.26 -23.55 -7.40
C GLU A 189 16.76 -23.52 -7.17
N GLU A 190 17.36 -22.38 -6.77
CA GLU A 190 18.77 -22.27 -6.46
C GLU A 190 19.15 -23.11 -5.22
N LYS A 191 18.36 -23.05 -4.14
CA LYS A 191 18.53 -23.89 -2.96
C LYS A 191 18.33 -25.38 -3.27
N GLY A 192 17.34 -25.74 -4.09
CA GLY A 192 17.10 -27.09 -4.56
C GLY A 192 18.20 -27.62 -5.47
N GLY A 193 18.77 -26.79 -6.34
CA GLY A 193 19.91 -27.10 -7.18
C GLY A 193 21.22 -27.36 -6.41
N ILE A 194 21.43 -26.64 -5.31
CA ILE A 194 22.58 -26.87 -4.39
C ILE A 194 22.43 -28.20 -3.65
N VAL A 195 21.26 -28.54 -3.18
CA VAL A 195 21.00 -29.81 -2.48
C VAL A 195 21.21 -31.00 -3.40
N SER A 196 20.76 -30.93 -4.66
CA SER A 196 20.96 -32.04 -5.63
C SER A 196 22.44 -32.18 -6.04
N ARG A 197 23.23 -31.10 -6.11
CA ARG A 197 24.69 -31.16 -6.35
C ARG A 197 25.45 -31.77 -5.19
N VAL A 198 25.05 -31.53 -3.96
CA VAL A 198 25.68 -32.10 -2.75
C VAL A 198 25.37 -33.60 -2.63
N LEU A 199 24.14 -34.01 -2.93
CA LEU A 199 23.74 -35.43 -2.92
C LEU A 199 24.29 -36.23 -4.10
N GLY A 200 24.55 -35.60 -5.25
CA GLY A 200 25.10 -36.25 -6.44
C GLY A 200 26.61 -36.57 -6.36
N ARG A 201 27.34 -36.04 -5.37
CA ARG A 201 28.81 -36.27 -5.18
C ARG A 201 29.16 -37.46 -4.30
N SER A 202 28.15 -38.17 -3.75
CA SER A 202 28.42 -39.27 -2.82
C SER A 202 28.33 -40.69 -3.42
N LYS A 203 28.34 -40.86 -4.74
CA LYS A 203 28.39 -42.19 -5.39
C LYS A 203 29.40 -42.23 -6.54
N SER A 204 30.68 -42.29 -6.23
CA SER A 204 31.68 -42.93 -7.08
C SER A 204 32.98 -43.07 -6.27
N ASN A 205 33.01 -44.14 -5.46
CA ASN A 205 34.24 -44.79 -5.09
C ASN A 205 33.91 -46.21 -4.57
N GLU A 206 33.77 -47.15 -5.50
CA GLU A 206 34.17 -48.56 -5.35
C GLU A 206 34.50 -49.10 -6.71
#